data_ce2c7218ebe49323f433f52d2a7c52a4
#
_entry.id   ce2c7218ebe49323f433f52d2a7c52a4
#
_cell.length_a   1.000
_cell.length_b   1.000
_cell.length_c   1.000
_cell.angle_alpha   90.00
_cell.angle_beta   90.00
_cell.angle_gamma   90.00
#
_symmetry.space_group_name_H-M   'P 1'
#
loop_
_entity.id
_entity.type
_entity.pdbx_description
1 polymer ?
#
loop_
_entity_poly.entity_id
_entity_poly.type
_entity_poly.pdbx_seq_one_letter_code
_entity_poly.pdbx_strand_id
1 'polypeptide(L)'
;MAKNLTTREEDYSKWYNDLVIQADLAENSGVRGCMVIKPYGYGIWEKMQAELDRMFKETGHENAYFPLFIPKSYFSKEASHVDGFAKECAVVTHYRLKNDENGKGIIVDPDAKLEEELIVRPTSETIIWDTYRKWIQSYRDLPLLINQWANVVRWEMRTRLFLRTTEFLWQEGHTAHATESEALAEAEQMINVYADFVENYMAVPVIIGVKTESERFAGALETYCIEALMQDGKALQAGTSHFLGQNFAKAFDVKFANREGKQDYVWATSWGVSTRLMGALVMTHSDDNGLVLPPKLAPNQVVIIPIYRSDEEFDAVSEVALELQKELRAKGLRVKFDNRDTQKPGWKFNEYELKGVPVRIAVGPKDIANGTFEVARRDTLKKEVLLKNEVVDKVAGLMDEIQNNLFSRAASYRTEQTTEVSDYNEFKKVLETKGGFISAHWDGSSETEERIKKETKATIRCIPLNVEKEEGSCMVTGKPSKERVLFAKAY
;
A
#
# COMPACT_ATOMS: atom_id res chain seq x y z
N MET A 1 23.40 4.25 15.11
CA MET A 1 23.03 4.65 13.75
C MET A 1 23.43 3.57 12.78
N ALA A 2 22.56 3.18 11.88
CA ALA A 2 22.91 2.30 10.77
C ALA A 2 24.06 2.96 9.98
N LYS A 3 25.23 2.33 9.92
CA LYS A 3 26.37 2.87 9.19
C LYS A 3 25.94 3.00 7.72
N ASN A 4 25.95 4.21 7.18
CA ASN A 4 25.66 4.61 5.80
C ASN A 4 24.19 4.86 5.43
N LEU A 5 23.27 4.97 6.39
CA LEU A 5 21.91 5.46 6.08
C LEU A 5 21.95 6.99 6.07
N THR A 6 21.52 7.61 4.97
CA THR A 6 21.27 9.05 4.90
C THR A 6 20.18 9.40 5.92
N THR A 7 20.27 10.55 6.60
CA THR A 7 19.22 10.96 7.53
C THR A 7 18.05 11.62 6.82
N ARG A 8 16.86 11.60 7.44
CA ARG A 8 15.65 12.24 6.89
C ARG A 8 15.83 13.75 6.70
N GLU A 9 16.60 14.38 7.59
CA GLU A 9 16.89 15.81 7.55
C GLU A 9 17.84 16.18 6.42
N GLU A 10 18.84 15.33 6.12
CA GLU A 10 19.78 15.57 5.02
C GLU A 10 19.12 15.45 3.64
N ASP A 11 18.41 14.33 3.40
CA ASP A 11 17.71 14.04 2.15
C ASP A 11 16.67 12.95 2.37
N TYR A 12 15.41 13.33 2.57
CA TYR A 12 14.31 12.40 2.82
C TYR A 12 14.10 11.40 1.66
N SER A 13 14.33 11.83 0.41
CA SER A 13 14.19 10.96 -0.75
C SER A 13 15.28 9.89 -0.80
N LYS A 14 16.51 10.29 -0.53
CA LYS A 14 17.66 9.39 -0.47
C LYS A 14 17.56 8.46 0.73
N TRP A 15 17.19 8.98 1.92
CA TRP A 15 16.92 8.17 3.11
C TRP A 15 15.95 7.03 2.82
N TYR A 16 14.84 7.31 2.16
CA TYR A 16 13.84 6.31 1.82
C TYR A 16 14.42 5.19 0.94
N ASN A 17 15.12 5.56 -0.13
CA ASN A 17 15.71 4.58 -1.05
C ASN A 17 16.82 3.77 -0.37
N ASP A 18 17.70 4.42 0.39
CA ASP A 18 18.77 3.76 1.14
C ASP A 18 18.17 2.76 2.14
N LEU A 19 17.11 3.16 2.84
CA LEU A 19 16.45 2.31 3.84
C LEU A 19 15.78 1.08 3.20
N VAL A 20 15.04 1.26 2.10
CA VAL A 20 14.41 0.14 1.38
C VAL A 20 15.43 -0.90 0.95
N ILE A 21 16.58 -0.45 0.43
CA ILE A 21 17.65 -1.34 -0.04
C ILE A 21 18.38 -2.00 1.14
N GLN A 22 18.81 -1.22 2.12
CA GLN A 22 19.64 -1.71 3.23
C GLN A 22 18.87 -2.63 4.20
N ALA A 23 17.57 -2.40 4.37
CA ALA A 23 16.71 -3.24 5.20
C ALA A 23 16.21 -4.52 4.48
N ASP A 24 16.75 -4.83 3.30
CA ASP A 24 16.39 -6.00 2.50
C ASP A 24 14.92 -6.04 2.07
N LEU A 25 14.30 -4.90 1.78
CA LEU A 25 12.92 -4.87 1.29
C LEU A 25 12.84 -5.09 -0.21
N ALA A 26 13.58 -4.29 -0.97
CA ALA A 26 13.61 -4.40 -2.43
C ALA A 26 14.90 -3.79 -3.01
N GLU A 27 15.17 -4.10 -4.26
CA GLU A 27 16.26 -3.52 -5.06
C GLU A 27 15.83 -3.35 -6.51
N ASN A 28 16.58 -2.55 -7.27
CA ASN A 28 16.34 -2.40 -8.70
C ASN A 28 16.74 -3.68 -9.44
N SER A 29 15.91 -4.10 -10.38
CA SER A 29 16.24 -5.19 -11.30
C SER A 29 17.06 -4.71 -12.52
N GLY A 30 17.41 -5.63 -13.41
CA GLY A 30 18.00 -5.30 -14.72
C GLY A 30 17.02 -4.60 -15.67
N VAL A 31 15.73 -4.56 -15.36
CA VAL A 31 14.68 -3.87 -16.12
C VAL A 31 14.32 -2.57 -15.42
N ARG A 32 14.52 -1.45 -16.12
CA ARG A 32 14.24 -0.13 -15.55
C ARG A 32 12.79 -0.02 -15.05
N GLY A 33 12.65 0.38 -13.81
CA GLY A 33 11.34 0.57 -13.18
C GLY A 33 10.69 -0.69 -12.63
N CYS A 34 11.27 -1.86 -12.87
CA CYS A 34 10.86 -3.11 -12.25
C CYS A 34 11.78 -3.43 -11.06
N MET A 35 11.20 -3.70 -9.91
CA MET A 35 11.96 -4.01 -8.70
C MET A 35 11.98 -5.50 -8.41
N VAL A 36 13.04 -5.96 -7.76
CA VAL A 36 13.07 -7.25 -7.07
C VAL A 36 12.61 -7.01 -5.63
N ILE A 37 11.50 -7.58 -5.22
CA ILE A 37 11.10 -7.57 -3.81
C ILE A 37 11.83 -8.72 -3.13
N LYS A 38 12.69 -8.39 -2.17
CA LYS A 38 13.53 -9.38 -1.47
C LYS A 38 12.70 -10.18 -0.45
N PRO A 39 13.16 -11.33 0.02
CA PRO A 39 12.37 -12.20 0.90
C PRO A 39 11.84 -11.50 2.16
N TYR A 40 12.58 -10.57 2.76
CA TYR A 40 12.12 -9.85 3.94
C TYR A 40 10.99 -8.88 3.60
N GLY A 41 11.13 -8.12 2.51
CA GLY A 41 10.07 -7.23 2.00
C GLY A 41 8.84 -8.01 1.55
N TYR A 42 9.05 -9.14 0.87
CA TYR A 42 7.94 -9.99 0.43
C TYR A 42 7.18 -10.59 1.62
N GLY A 43 7.89 -10.98 2.69
CA GLY A 43 7.25 -11.46 3.92
C GLY A 43 6.34 -10.42 4.59
N ILE A 44 6.61 -9.11 4.46
CA ILE A 44 5.69 -8.05 4.91
C ILE A 44 4.47 -7.99 3.99
N TRP A 45 4.69 -8.03 2.67
CA TRP A 45 3.61 -8.04 1.69
C TRP A 45 2.67 -9.25 1.85
N GLU A 46 3.21 -10.44 2.10
CA GLU A 46 2.40 -11.63 2.39
C GLU A 46 1.49 -11.45 3.62
N LYS A 47 1.94 -10.71 4.65
CA LYS A 47 1.09 -10.40 5.81
C LYS A 47 -0.03 -9.41 5.44
N MET A 48 0.28 -8.40 4.63
CA MET A 48 -0.73 -7.47 4.11
C MET A 48 -1.74 -8.21 3.25
N GLN A 49 -1.27 -9.04 2.32
CA GLN A 49 -2.11 -9.84 1.44
C GLN A 49 -3.02 -10.79 2.20
N ALA A 50 -2.47 -11.55 3.14
CA ALA A 50 -3.23 -12.54 3.90
C ALA A 50 -4.37 -11.90 4.71
N GLU A 51 -4.12 -10.74 5.31
CA GLU A 51 -5.13 -10.05 6.11
C GLU A 51 -6.20 -9.38 5.24
N LEU A 52 -5.80 -8.68 4.18
CA LEU A 52 -6.75 -8.11 3.23
C LEU A 52 -7.62 -9.18 2.57
N ASP A 53 -7.02 -10.32 2.18
CA ASP A 53 -7.75 -11.45 1.59
C ASP A 53 -8.78 -12.04 2.55
N ARG A 54 -8.43 -12.12 3.84
CA ARG A 54 -9.38 -12.52 4.89
C ARG A 54 -10.56 -11.55 4.99
N MET A 55 -10.26 -10.22 5.03
CA MET A 55 -11.28 -9.18 5.13
C MET A 55 -12.21 -9.17 3.89
N PHE A 56 -11.67 -9.38 2.69
CA PHE A 56 -12.49 -9.50 1.46
C PHE A 56 -13.41 -10.71 1.50
N LYS A 57 -12.92 -11.86 1.99
CA LYS A 57 -13.76 -13.07 2.13
C LYS A 57 -14.87 -12.89 3.16
N GLU A 58 -14.62 -12.13 4.23
CA GLU A 58 -15.64 -11.81 5.22
C GLU A 58 -16.76 -10.92 4.67
N THR A 59 -16.47 -10.13 3.63
CA THR A 59 -17.49 -9.36 2.89
C THR A 59 -18.11 -10.14 1.72
N GLY A 60 -17.78 -11.43 1.57
CA GLY A 60 -18.38 -12.32 0.58
C GLY A 60 -17.66 -12.38 -0.77
N HIS A 61 -16.50 -11.75 -0.90
CA HIS A 61 -15.74 -11.76 -2.14
C HIS A 61 -14.98 -13.07 -2.36
N GLU A 62 -14.86 -13.45 -3.63
CA GLU A 62 -14.11 -14.61 -4.08
C GLU A 62 -12.93 -14.21 -4.96
N ASN A 63 -11.84 -14.96 -4.88
CA ASN A 63 -10.68 -14.74 -5.72
C ASN A 63 -10.84 -15.42 -7.07
N ALA A 64 -10.54 -14.70 -8.15
CA ALA A 64 -10.39 -15.24 -9.48
C ALA A 64 -9.04 -14.83 -10.08
N TYR A 65 -8.68 -15.41 -11.22
CA TYR A 65 -7.49 -15.02 -11.97
C TYR A 65 -7.85 -14.79 -13.43
N PHE A 66 -7.48 -13.63 -13.96
CA PHE A 66 -7.67 -13.25 -15.36
C PHE A 66 -6.32 -13.17 -16.09
N PRO A 67 -6.27 -13.43 -17.40
CA PRO A 67 -5.02 -13.46 -18.15
C PRO A 67 -4.22 -12.16 -18.08
N LEU A 68 -2.89 -12.32 -18.10
CA LEU A 68 -1.94 -11.21 -18.15
C LEU A 68 -2.06 -10.40 -19.45
N PHE A 69 -2.29 -11.09 -20.58
CA PHE A 69 -2.36 -10.48 -21.90
C PHE A 69 -3.79 -10.12 -22.27
N ILE A 70 -3.97 -8.91 -22.77
CA ILE A 70 -5.25 -8.37 -23.23
C ILE A 70 -5.15 -8.08 -24.73
N PRO A 71 -6.06 -8.57 -25.58
CA PRO A 71 -6.10 -8.20 -26.99
C PRO A 71 -6.23 -6.69 -27.16
N LYS A 72 -5.44 -6.08 -28.02
CA LYS A 72 -5.48 -4.62 -28.28
C LYS A 72 -6.88 -4.13 -28.67
N SER A 73 -7.65 -4.94 -29.40
CA SER A 73 -9.01 -4.63 -29.79
C SER A 73 -9.97 -4.38 -28.63
N TYR A 74 -9.68 -4.93 -27.42
CA TYR A 74 -10.52 -4.71 -26.24
C TYR A 74 -10.42 -3.26 -25.73
N PHE A 75 -9.24 -2.64 -25.83
CA PHE A 75 -9.08 -1.23 -25.48
C PHE A 75 -9.82 -0.28 -26.42
N SER A 76 -10.05 -0.69 -27.66
CA SER A 76 -10.80 0.13 -28.61
C SER A 76 -12.31 0.22 -28.29
N LYS A 77 -12.83 -0.66 -27.42
CA LYS A 77 -14.24 -0.63 -26.99
C LYS A 77 -14.53 0.43 -25.93
N GLU A 78 -13.52 0.86 -25.19
CA GLU A 78 -13.64 1.85 -24.11
C GLU A 78 -12.58 2.94 -24.26
N ALA A 79 -12.86 3.93 -25.11
CA ALA A 79 -11.90 4.98 -25.47
C ALA A 79 -11.54 5.89 -24.29
N SER A 80 -12.47 6.15 -23.34
CA SER A 80 -12.21 6.97 -22.16
C SER A 80 -11.24 6.29 -21.20
N HIS A 81 -11.26 4.96 -21.13
CA HIS A 81 -10.33 4.17 -20.35
C HIS A 81 -8.89 4.23 -20.92
N VAL A 82 -8.78 4.22 -22.25
CA VAL A 82 -7.49 4.36 -22.94
C VAL A 82 -6.82 5.70 -22.63
N ASP A 83 -7.59 6.77 -22.60
CA ASP A 83 -7.05 8.12 -22.29
C ASP A 83 -6.50 8.24 -20.86
N GLY A 84 -7.01 7.44 -19.93
CA GLY A 84 -6.57 7.43 -18.53
C GLY A 84 -5.35 6.53 -18.24
N PHE A 85 -5.23 5.37 -18.90
CA PHE A 85 -4.27 4.32 -18.46
C PHE A 85 -3.46 3.66 -19.57
N ALA A 86 -3.91 3.67 -20.81
CA ALA A 86 -3.34 2.83 -21.85
C ALA A 86 -2.29 3.52 -22.74
N LYS A 87 -2.00 4.79 -22.52
CA LYS A 87 -0.97 5.50 -23.32
C LYS A 87 0.42 4.97 -23.07
N GLU A 88 0.70 4.47 -21.87
CA GLU A 88 2.02 4.02 -21.41
C GLU A 88 1.94 2.56 -20.94
N CYS A 89 1.81 1.62 -21.88
CA CYS A 89 1.73 0.18 -21.61
C CYS A 89 2.83 -0.59 -22.34
N ALA A 90 3.05 -1.83 -21.94
CA ALA A 90 3.91 -2.77 -22.66
C ALA A 90 3.09 -3.52 -23.72
N VAL A 91 3.55 -3.49 -24.96
CA VAL A 91 2.90 -4.14 -26.10
C VAL A 91 3.74 -5.34 -26.56
N VAL A 92 3.09 -6.50 -26.65
CA VAL A 92 3.70 -7.73 -27.17
C VAL A 92 3.30 -7.88 -28.63
N THR A 93 4.31 -7.93 -29.51
CA THR A 93 4.16 -7.93 -30.96
C THR A 93 4.56 -9.25 -31.61
N HIS A 94 5.41 -10.05 -30.93
CA HIS A 94 5.97 -11.31 -31.46
C HIS A 94 5.97 -12.38 -30.35
N TYR A 95 5.94 -13.66 -30.77
CA TYR A 95 5.88 -14.80 -29.85
C TYR A 95 7.12 -15.72 -29.89
N ARG A 96 8.14 -15.40 -30.71
CA ARG A 96 9.33 -16.26 -30.85
C ARG A 96 10.60 -15.45 -31.03
N LEU A 97 11.70 -16.04 -30.51
CA LEU A 97 13.06 -15.59 -30.73
C LEU A 97 13.78 -16.57 -31.67
N LYS A 98 14.77 -16.11 -32.42
CA LYS A 98 15.67 -16.95 -33.20
C LYS A 98 17.14 -16.51 -33.04
N ASN A 99 18.07 -17.39 -33.39
CA ASN A 99 19.49 -17.02 -33.43
C ASN A 99 19.71 -15.98 -34.54
N ASP A 100 20.53 -14.98 -34.26
CA ASP A 100 21.02 -14.04 -35.28
C ASP A 100 21.95 -14.78 -36.26
N GLU A 101 21.65 -14.68 -37.53
CA GLU A 101 22.45 -15.30 -38.62
C GLU A 101 23.93 -14.80 -38.64
N ASN A 102 24.16 -13.60 -38.08
CA ASN A 102 25.48 -13.02 -37.94
C ASN A 102 26.24 -13.47 -36.67
N GLY A 103 25.69 -14.42 -35.91
CA GLY A 103 26.31 -14.98 -34.69
C GLY A 103 26.35 -14.03 -33.49
N LYS A 104 25.59 -12.95 -33.50
CA LYS A 104 25.52 -11.91 -32.44
C LYS A 104 24.49 -12.15 -31.36
N GLY A 105 24.04 -13.37 -31.14
CA GLY A 105 23.08 -13.72 -30.07
C GLY A 105 21.67 -14.01 -30.58
N ILE A 106 20.67 -13.56 -29.84
CA ILE A 106 19.25 -13.85 -30.09
C ILE A 106 18.52 -12.57 -30.55
N ILE A 107 17.71 -12.71 -31.61
CA ILE A 107 16.87 -11.63 -32.13
C ILE A 107 15.39 -12.03 -32.07
N VAL A 108 14.50 -11.04 -32.11
CA VAL A 108 13.07 -11.29 -32.34
C VAL A 108 12.90 -11.87 -33.75
N ASP A 109 12.18 -12.99 -33.86
CA ASP A 109 11.92 -13.59 -35.16
C ASP A 109 10.86 -12.77 -35.93
N PRO A 110 11.21 -12.12 -37.06
CA PRO A 110 10.25 -11.32 -37.82
C PRO A 110 9.04 -12.09 -38.35
N ASP A 111 9.21 -13.41 -38.58
CA ASP A 111 8.15 -14.29 -39.09
C ASP A 111 7.16 -14.74 -37.99
N ALA A 112 7.48 -14.43 -36.73
CA ALA A 112 6.66 -14.78 -35.58
C ALA A 112 5.84 -13.59 -35.04
N LYS A 113 5.47 -12.64 -35.90
CA LYS A 113 4.59 -11.53 -35.56
C LYS A 113 3.19 -12.04 -35.21
N LEU A 114 2.63 -11.51 -34.13
CA LEU A 114 1.25 -11.79 -33.76
C LEU A 114 0.28 -11.20 -34.82
N GLU A 115 -0.83 -11.89 -35.10
CA GLU A 115 -1.91 -11.36 -35.96
C GLU A 115 -2.56 -10.13 -35.31
N GLU A 116 -2.76 -10.18 -33.98
CA GLU A 116 -3.19 -9.06 -33.16
C GLU A 116 -2.18 -8.81 -32.04
N GLU A 117 -1.80 -7.56 -31.83
CA GLU A 117 -0.92 -7.16 -30.74
C GLU A 117 -1.60 -7.36 -29.38
N LEU A 118 -0.85 -7.80 -28.38
CA LEU A 118 -1.33 -7.99 -27.03
C LEU A 118 -0.75 -6.92 -26.10
N ILE A 119 -1.57 -6.46 -25.17
CA ILE A 119 -1.16 -5.53 -24.13
C ILE A 119 -0.90 -6.32 -22.85
N VAL A 120 0.26 -6.09 -22.23
CA VAL A 120 0.49 -6.55 -20.86
C VAL A 120 -0.39 -5.69 -19.95
N ARG A 121 -1.32 -6.28 -19.21
CA ARG A 121 -2.37 -5.56 -18.48
C ARG A 121 -1.84 -4.39 -17.65
N PRO A 122 -2.27 -3.15 -17.90
CA PRO A 122 -2.05 -2.01 -17.00
C PRO A 122 -3.10 -1.95 -15.89
N THR A 123 -4.22 -2.61 -16.12
CA THR A 123 -5.40 -2.85 -15.28
C THR A 123 -6.27 -3.87 -15.99
N SER A 124 -7.22 -4.50 -15.33
CA SER A 124 -7.90 -5.68 -15.88
C SER A 124 -9.37 -5.46 -16.27
N GLU A 125 -9.92 -4.24 -16.17
CA GLU A 125 -11.35 -3.98 -16.45
C GLU A 125 -11.78 -4.58 -17.78
N THR A 126 -11.04 -4.31 -18.85
CA THR A 126 -11.47 -4.70 -20.20
C THR A 126 -11.61 -6.21 -20.38
N ILE A 127 -10.66 -7.00 -19.87
CA ILE A 127 -10.71 -8.47 -19.98
C ILE A 127 -11.73 -9.07 -18.98
N ILE A 128 -11.89 -8.45 -17.82
CA ILE A 128 -12.86 -8.86 -16.81
C ILE A 128 -14.28 -8.65 -17.34
N TRP A 129 -14.58 -7.46 -17.88
CA TRP A 129 -15.91 -7.14 -18.41
C TRP A 129 -16.29 -7.95 -19.65
N ASP A 130 -15.33 -8.30 -20.54
CA ASP A 130 -15.59 -9.26 -21.61
C ASP A 130 -15.92 -10.66 -21.08
N THR A 131 -15.34 -11.05 -19.95
CA THR A 131 -15.63 -12.31 -19.28
C THR A 131 -16.99 -12.26 -18.58
N TYR A 132 -17.31 -11.17 -17.88
CA TYR A 132 -18.59 -11.00 -17.18
C TYR A 132 -19.79 -11.06 -18.10
N ARG A 133 -19.66 -10.61 -19.35
CA ARG A 133 -20.69 -10.78 -20.38
C ARG A 133 -21.14 -12.24 -20.54
N LYS A 134 -20.26 -13.20 -20.26
CA LYS A 134 -20.57 -14.64 -20.35
C LYS A 134 -21.06 -15.20 -19.01
N TRP A 135 -20.60 -14.67 -17.91
CA TRP A 135 -20.92 -15.17 -16.57
C TRP A 135 -22.28 -14.67 -16.08
N ILE A 136 -22.65 -13.43 -16.43
CA ILE A 136 -23.89 -12.79 -15.97
C ILE A 136 -24.95 -12.92 -17.05
N GLN A 137 -26.04 -13.60 -16.73
CA GLN A 137 -27.19 -13.81 -17.62
C GLN A 137 -28.52 -13.41 -16.97
N SER A 138 -28.61 -13.55 -15.64
CA SER A 138 -29.84 -13.29 -14.90
C SER A 138 -29.54 -12.65 -13.54
N TYR A 139 -30.59 -12.11 -12.90
CA TYR A 139 -30.48 -11.54 -11.55
C TYR A 139 -29.97 -12.53 -10.50
N ARG A 140 -29.97 -13.85 -10.79
CA ARG A 140 -29.47 -14.89 -9.89
C ARG A 140 -27.93 -14.96 -9.86
N ASP A 141 -27.28 -14.39 -10.86
CA ASP A 141 -25.83 -14.32 -10.99
C ASP A 141 -25.25 -13.08 -10.27
N LEU A 142 -26.13 -12.27 -9.66
CA LEU A 142 -25.79 -11.02 -9.00
C LEU A 142 -26.12 -11.07 -7.48
N PRO A 143 -25.34 -10.37 -6.61
CA PRO A 143 -24.12 -9.65 -6.97
C PRO A 143 -22.98 -10.61 -7.34
N LEU A 144 -22.13 -10.24 -8.29
CA LEU A 144 -20.89 -10.93 -8.60
C LEU A 144 -19.74 -10.16 -7.93
N LEU A 145 -19.09 -10.77 -6.94
CA LEU A 145 -18.11 -10.13 -6.05
C LEU A 145 -16.74 -10.80 -6.23
N ILE A 146 -15.93 -10.25 -7.12
CA ILE A 146 -14.64 -10.86 -7.51
C ILE A 146 -13.47 -9.97 -7.14
N ASN A 147 -12.44 -10.60 -6.58
CA ASN A 147 -11.13 -10.04 -6.32
C ASN A 147 -10.06 -10.79 -7.12
N GLN A 148 -9.00 -10.10 -7.53
CA GLN A 148 -7.81 -10.68 -8.14
C GLN A 148 -6.55 -10.15 -7.49
N TRP A 149 -5.67 -11.06 -7.07
CA TRP A 149 -4.27 -10.77 -6.73
C TRP A 149 -3.40 -10.96 -7.96
N ALA A 150 -2.71 -9.91 -8.38
CA ALA A 150 -2.01 -9.91 -9.66
C ALA A 150 -0.84 -8.91 -9.67
N ASN A 151 -0.07 -8.93 -10.76
CA ASN A 151 0.81 -7.85 -11.18
C ASN A 151 0.17 -7.07 -12.32
N VAL A 152 0.61 -5.82 -12.48
CA VAL A 152 0.29 -4.97 -13.63
C VAL A 152 1.52 -4.23 -14.09
N VAL A 153 1.51 -3.78 -15.35
CA VAL A 153 2.61 -3.03 -15.96
C VAL A 153 2.08 -1.70 -16.49
N ARG A 154 2.56 -0.60 -15.88
CA ARG A 154 2.33 0.78 -16.32
C ARG A 154 3.67 1.43 -16.59
N TRP A 155 3.97 1.76 -17.83
CA TRP A 155 5.30 2.25 -18.21
C TRP A 155 5.61 3.58 -17.52
N GLU A 156 6.50 3.56 -16.52
CA GLU A 156 6.79 4.70 -15.67
C GLU A 156 8.21 5.21 -15.92
N MET A 157 8.34 6.51 -16.17
CA MET A 157 9.62 7.14 -16.47
C MET A 157 10.39 7.60 -15.22
N ARG A 158 9.66 7.91 -14.12
CA ARG A 158 10.23 8.40 -12.86
C ARG A 158 9.96 7.41 -11.75
N THR A 159 10.78 6.38 -11.69
CA THR A 159 10.55 5.25 -10.79
C THR A 159 11.09 5.50 -9.38
N ARG A 160 10.39 4.93 -8.39
CA ARG A 160 10.78 4.91 -6.99
C ARG A 160 10.25 3.61 -6.36
N LEU A 161 11.12 2.83 -5.72
CA LEU A 161 10.77 1.53 -5.15
C LEU A 161 9.49 1.57 -4.32
N PHE A 162 8.58 0.65 -4.54
CA PHE A 162 7.22 0.54 -3.99
C PHE A 162 6.25 1.68 -4.33
N LEU A 163 6.68 2.92 -4.41
CA LEU A 163 5.80 4.07 -4.57
C LEU A 163 5.37 4.32 -6.02
N ARG A 164 6.31 4.13 -6.95
CA ARG A 164 6.12 4.39 -8.36
C ARG A 164 7.04 3.49 -9.17
N THR A 165 6.53 2.37 -9.63
CA THR A 165 7.28 1.35 -10.39
C THR A 165 6.53 1.01 -11.67
N THR A 166 7.27 0.55 -12.68
CA THR A 166 6.70 0.12 -13.96
C THR A 166 5.88 -1.15 -13.78
N GLU A 167 6.41 -2.12 -13.05
CA GLU A 167 5.68 -3.30 -12.60
C GLU A 167 5.47 -3.25 -11.10
N PHE A 168 4.28 -3.64 -10.64
CA PHE A 168 3.97 -3.76 -9.21
C PHE A 168 2.93 -4.86 -8.95
N LEU A 169 2.95 -5.38 -7.73
CA LEU A 169 1.91 -6.26 -7.24
C LEU A 169 0.77 -5.42 -6.66
N TRP A 170 -0.42 -5.91 -6.87
CA TRP A 170 -1.62 -5.27 -6.35
C TRP A 170 -2.74 -6.27 -6.11
N GLN A 171 -3.81 -5.76 -5.59
CA GLN A 171 -5.12 -6.37 -5.57
C GLN A 171 -6.06 -5.44 -6.34
N GLU A 172 -6.95 -6.03 -7.10
CA GLU A 172 -8.04 -5.33 -7.77
C GLU A 172 -9.34 -6.10 -7.58
N GLY A 173 -10.36 -5.42 -7.08
CA GLY A 173 -11.71 -5.94 -6.99
C GLY A 173 -12.57 -5.39 -8.11
N HIS A 174 -13.44 -6.23 -8.66
CA HIS A 174 -14.38 -5.86 -9.71
C HIS A 174 -15.70 -6.54 -9.42
N THR A 175 -16.75 -5.74 -9.19
CA THR A 175 -18.05 -6.28 -8.81
C THR A 175 -19.15 -5.81 -9.75
N ALA A 176 -20.19 -6.64 -9.85
CA ALA A 176 -21.37 -6.32 -10.64
C ALA A 176 -22.64 -6.51 -9.79
N HIS A 177 -23.55 -5.56 -9.89
CA HIS A 177 -24.75 -5.47 -9.06
C HIS A 177 -26.01 -5.24 -9.92
N ALA A 178 -27.16 -5.62 -9.36
CA ALA A 178 -28.44 -5.43 -10.03
C ALA A 178 -28.94 -3.97 -9.96
N THR A 179 -28.56 -3.24 -8.91
CA THR A 179 -29.03 -1.88 -8.66
C THR A 179 -27.89 -0.91 -8.39
N GLU A 180 -28.15 0.37 -8.64
CA GLU A 180 -27.23 1.46 -8.33
C GLU A 180 -26.89 1.52 -6.84
N SER A 181 -27.92 1.38 -6.00
CA SER A 181 -27.74 1.45 -4.55
C SER A 181 -26.86 0.32 -4.00
N GLU A 182 -26.95 -0.89 -4.56
CA GLU A 182 -26.07 -1.99 -4.18
C GLU A 182 -24.60 -1.70 -4.56
N ALA A 183 -24.36 -1.16 -5.76
CA ALA A 183 -23.02 -0.83 -6.21
C ALA A 183 -22.41 0.35 -5.44
N LEU A 184 -23.19 1.36 -5.10
CA LEU A 184 -22.73 2.45 -4.23
C LEU A 184 -22.35 1.94 -2.82
N ALA A 185 -23.22 1.13 -2.22
CA ALA A 185 -22.95 0.54 -0.91
C ALA A 185 -21.69 -0.33 -0.93
N GLU A 186 -21.45 -1.07 -2.01
CA GLU A 186 -20.24 -1.86 -2.21
C GLU A 186 -18.99 -0.98 -2.31
N ALA A 187 -19.02 0.09 -3.09
CA ALA A 187 -17.89 1.01 -3.20
C ALA A 187 -17.53 1.66 -1.85
N GLU A 188 -18.54 2.05 -1.07
CA GLU A 188 -18.36 2.57 0.29
C GLU A 188 -17.85 1.50 1.27
N GLN A 189 -18.37 0.28 1.19
CA GLN A 189 -17.91 -0.84 2.02
C GLN A 189 -16.42 -1.08 1.81
N MET A 190 -15.96 -1.12 0.57
CA MET A 190 -14.58 -1.48 0.27
C MET A 190 -13.56 -0.39 0.63
N ILE A 191 -13.93 0.89 0.53
CA ILE A 191 -13.04 1.94 1.04
C ILE A 191 -12.92 1.90 2.56
N ASN A 192 -13.98 1.53 3.28
CA ASN A 192 -13.94 1.33 4.74
C ASN A 192 -13.11 0.10 5.13
N VAL A 193 -13.17 -1.00 4.37
CA VAL A 193 -12.29 -2.17 4.55
C VAL A 193 -10.81 -1.76 4.42
N TYR A 194 -10.47 -0.95 3.42
CA TYR A 194 -9.11 -0.45 3.27
C TYR A 194 -8.69 0.47 4.42
N ALA A 195 -9.57 1.36 4.86
CA ALA A 195 -9.28 2.23 5.99
C ALA A 195 -9.03 1.41 7.27
N ASP A 196 -9.89 0.44 7.56
CA ASP A 196 -9.75 -0.48 8.71
C ASP A 196 -8.40 -1.23 8.66
N PHE A 197 -8.06 -1.79 7.49
CA PHE A 197 -6.77 -2.45 7.31
C PHE A 197 -5.59 -1.51 7.56
N VAL A 198 -5.60 -0.33 6.94
CA VAL A 198 -4.47 0.61 7.01
C VAL A 198 -4.31 1.15 8.43
N GLU A 199 -5.41 1.44 9.14
CA GLU A 199 -5.36 1.93 10.52
C GLU A 199 -5.00 0.83 11.53
N ASN A 200 -5.63 -0.33 11.46
CA ASN A 200 -5.49 -1.37 12.48
C ASN A 200 -4.31 -2.31 12.27
N TYR A 201 -3.85 -2.50 11.04
CA TYR A 201 -2.72 -3.40 10.74
C TYR A 201 -1.44 -2.65 10.38
N MET A 202 -1.53 -1.60 9.57
CA MET A 202 -0.37 -0.77 9.26
C MET A 202 -0.10 0.30 10.32
N ALA A 203 -1.04 0.55 11.23
CA ALA A 203 -0.99 1.64 12.21
C ALA A 203 -0.84 3.03 11.56
N VAL A 204 -1.42 3.22 10.38
CA VAL A 204 -1.35 4.47 9.61
C VAL A 204 -2.73 5.14 9.61
N PRO A 205 -2.90 6.30 10.26
CA PRO A 205 -4.17 7.01 10.26
C PRO A 205 -4.47 7.61 8.88
N VAL A 206 -5.69 7.42 8.39
CA VAL A 206 -6.13 7.91 7.08
C VAL A 206 -7.33 8.84 7.17
N ILE A 207 -7.54 9.60 6.11
CA ILE A 207 -8.75 10.40 5.88
C ILE A 207 -9.50 9.78 4.72
N ILE A 208 -10.76 9.39 4.97
CA ILE A 208 -11.66 8.88 3.94
C ILE A 208 -12.35 10.07 3.27
N GLY A 209 -12.36 10.09 1.95
CA GLY A 209 -13.01 11.15 1.19
C GLY A 209 -13.35 10.75 -0.24
N VAL A 210 -13.96 11.68 -0.95
CA VAL A 210 -14.34 11.55 -2.36
C VAL A 210 -13.43 12.45 -3.20
N LYS A 211 -13.05 11.98 -4.38
CA LYS A 211 -12.26 12.76 -5.35
C LYS A 211 -13.14 13.80 -6.05
N THR A 212 -12.56 14.93 -6.38
CA THR A 212 -13.16 15.90 -7.30
C THR A 212 -13.33 15.29 -8.68
N GLU A 213 -14.19 15.87 -9.50
CA GLU A 213 -14.45 15.36 -10.86
C GLU A 213 -13.18 15.26 -11.70
N SER A 214 -12.25 16.22 -11.57
CA SER A 214 -10.99 16.25 -12.29
C SER A 214 -9.95 15.20 -11.83
N GLU A 215 -10.08 14.69 -10.61
CA GLU A 215 -9.17 13.72 -10.01
C GLU A 215 -9.80 12.30 -9.90
N ARG A 216 -11.01 12.10 -10.44
CA ARG A 216 -11.68 10.80 -10.50
C ARG A 216 -10.94 9.81 -11.41
N PHE A 217 -11.13 8.55 -11.12
CA PHE A 217 -10.73 7.47 -12.03
C PHE A 217 -11.48 7.58 -13.36
N ALA A 218 -10.78 7.39 -14.47
CA ALA A 218 -11.39 7.45 -15.81
C ALA A 218 -12.50 6.39 -15.95
N GLY A 219 -13.71 6.83 -16.27
CA GLY A 219 -14.90 5.99 -16.38
C GLY A 219 -15.71 5.85 -15.07
N ALA A 220 -15.23 6.36 -13.94
CA ALA A 220 -15.99 6.36 -12.70
C ALA A 220 -16.95 7.57 -12.59
N LEU A 221 -18.12 7.32 -12.02
CA LEU A 221 -19.06 8.37 -11.65
C LEU A 221 -18.68 8.95 -10.26
N GLU A 222 -18.12 8.11 -9.39
CA GLU A 222 -17.62 8.52 -8.09
C GLU A 222 -16.37 7.73 -7.71
N THR A 223 -15.42 8.38 -7.03
CA THR A 223 -14.17 7.77 -6.57
C THR A 223 -13.96 8.09 -5.10
N TYR A 224 -14.06 7.07 -4.26
CA TYR A 224 -13.67 7.13 -2.85
C TYR A 224 -12.16 6.89 -2.73
N CYS A 225 -11.54 7.50 -1.75
CA CYS A 225 -10.11 7.32 -1.47
C CYS A 225 -9.81 7.37 0.02
N ILE A 226 -8.67 6.80 0.40
CA ILE A 226 -8.04 7.00 1.70
C ILE A 226 -6.71 7.73 1.50
N GLU A 227 -6.51 8.83 2.22
CA GLU A 227 -5.33 9.68 2.15
C GLU A 227 -4.55 9.61 3.46
N ALA A 228 -3.26 9.28 3.37
CA ALA A 228 -2.32 9.28 4.48
C ALA A 228 -1.34 10.43 4.37
N LEU A 229 -0.76 10.86 5.51
CA LEU A 229 0.26 11.89 5.54
C LEU A 229 1.62 11.29 5.91
N MET A 230 2.62 11.52 5.07
CA MET A 230 3.98 11.03 5.27
C MET A 230 4.81 12.02 6.09
N GLN A 231 5.91 11.55 6.69
CA GLN A 231 6.74 12.36 7.60
C GLN A 231 7.37 13.60 6.96
N ASP A 232 7.43 13.68 5.62
CA ASP A 232 7.88 14.88 4.90
C ASP A 232 6.74 15.87 4.57
N GLY A 233 5.57 15.68 5.16
CA GLY A 233 4.41 16.55 4.96
C GLY A 233 3.71 16.37 3.61
N LYS A 234 4.01 15.32 2.84
CA LYS A 234 3.29 15.02 1.61
C LYS A 234 2.20 13.98 1.84
N ALA A 235 1.11 14.12 1.07
CA ALA A 235 0.05 13.15 1.05
C ALA A 235 0.39 11.93 0.19
N LEU A 236 -0.16 10.78 0.58
CA LEU A 236 -0.10 9.54 -0.18
C LEU A 236 -1.49 8.93 -0.24
N GLN A 237 -2.01 8.74 -1.46
CA GLN A 237 -3.22 7.96 -1.68
C GLN A 237 -2.93 6.49 -1.41
N ALA A 238 -3.51 5.95 -0.36
CA ALA A 238 -3.24 4.60 0.11
C ALA A 238 -4.20 3.55 -0.48
N GLY A 239 -5.37 3.95 -0.98
CA GLY A 239 -6.32 3.07 -1.63
C GLY A 239 -7.46 3.85 -2.27
N THR A 240 -8.15 3.21 -3.23
CA THR A 240 -9.33 3.77 -3.91
C THR A 240 -10.41 2.74 -4.12
N SER A 241 -11.65 3.21 -4.12
CA SER A 241 -12.84 2.45 -4.49
C SER A 241 -13.70 3.31 -5.42
N HIS A 242 -14.13 2.73 -6.54
CA HIS A 242 -14.78 3.45 -7.62
C HIS A 242 -16.19 2.92 -7.84
N PHE A 243 -17.16 3.81 -7.87
CA PHE A 243 -18.46 3.54 -8.44
C PHE A 243 -18.42 3.86 -9.93
N LEU A 244 -18.48 2.82 -10.75
CA LEU A 244 -18.33 2.93 -12.22
C LEU A 244 -19.66 3.13 -12.95
N GLY A 245 -20.77 3.11 -12.21
CA GLY A 245 -22.09 3.16 -12.84
C GLY A 245 -22.31 2.00 -13.79
N GLN A 246 -22.80 2.29 -15.00
CA GLN A 246 -23.02 1.31 -16.06
C GLN A 246 -22.08 1.48 -17.27
N ASN A 247 -21.03 2.28 -17.14
CA ASN A 247 -20.17 2.64 -18.27
C ASN A 247 -19.50 1.40 -18.89
N PHE A 248 -18.84 0.58 -18.08
CA PHE A 248 -18.22 -0.67 -18.54
C PHE A 248 -19.25 -1.71 -18.97
N ALA A 249 -20.37 -1.81 -18.26
CA ALA A 249 -21.44 -2.74 -18.63
C ALA A 249 -22.00 -2.42 -20.02
N LYS A 250 -22.17 -1.15 -20.37
CA LYS A 250 -22.61 -0.71 -21.70
C LYS A 250 -21.55 -0.94 -22.77
N ALA A 251 -20.28 -0.63 -22.48
CA ALA A 251 -19.17 -0.80 -23.42
C ALA A 251 -18.94 -2.27 -23.81
N PHE A 252 -19.13 -3.20 -22.87
CA PHE A 252 -18.94 -4.64 -23.06
C PHE A 252 -20.25 -5.43 -23.23
N ASP A 253 -21.41 -4.75 -23.26
CA ASP A 253 -22.74 -5.32 -23.39
C ASP A 253 -23.07 -6.37 -22.31
N VAL A 254 -22.77 -6.05 -21.05
CA VAL A 254 -23.02 -6.91 -19.90
C VAL A 254 -24.40 -6.63 -19.33
N LYS A 255 -25.34 -7.52 -19.66
CA LYS A 255 -26.76 -7.44 -19.29
C LYS A 255 -27.20 -8.65 -18.51
N PHE A 256 -28.24 -8.49 -17.74
CA PHE A 256 -28.92 -9.56 -17.04
C PHE A 256 -30.44 -9.48 -17.22
N ALA A 257 -31.10 -10.63 -17.24
CA ALA A 257 -32.55 -10.68 -17.13
C ALA A 257 -32.98 -10.41 -15.70
N ASN A 258 -33.72 -9.33 -15.46
CA ASN A 258 -34.25 -9.00 -14.14
C ASN A 258 -35.41 -9.94 -13.75
N ARG A 259 -35.99 -9.75 -12.56
CA ARG A 259 -37.09 -10.62 -12.05
C ARG A 259 -38.35 -10.59 -12.93
N GLU A 260 -38.51 -9.55 -13.73
CA GLU A 260 -39.63 -9.39 -14.68
C GLU A 260 -39.30 -9.93 -16.08
N GLY A 261 -38.10 -10.48 -16.29
CA GLY A 261 -37.63 -10.97 -17.60
C GLY A 261 -37.13 -9.90 -18.55
N LYS A 262 -37.04 -8.64 -18.11
CA LYS A 262 -36.48 -7.54 -18.91
C LYS A 262 -34.96 -7.54 -18.82
N GLN A 263 -34.30 -7.11 -19.89
CA GLN A 263 -32.84 -6.93 -19.95
C GLN A 263 -32.44 -5.58 -19.39
N ASP A 264 -31.57 -5.60 -18.38
CA ASP A 264 -30.97 -4.42 -17.78
C ASP A 264 -29.45 -4.52 -17.79
N TYR A 265 -28.73 -3.40 -17.85
CA TYR A 265 -27.29 -3.36 -17.65
C TYR A 265 -26.96 -3.46 -16.16
N VAL A 266 -25.90 -4.18 -15.83
CA VAL A 266 -25.41 -4.24 -14.45
C VAL A 266 -24.75 -2.93 -14.02
N TRP A 267 -24.73 -2.69 -12.70
CA TRP A 267 -24.00 -1.61 -12.06
C TRP A 267 -22.66 -2.12 -11.54
N ALA A 268 -21.63 -1.34 -11.69
CA ALA A 268 -20.25 -1.77 -11.56
C ALA A 268 -19.48 -1.02 -10.49
N THR A 269 -18.59 -1.73 -9.78
CA THR A 269 -17.52 -1.12 -8.97
C THR A 269 -16.17 -1.68 -9.33
N SER A 270 -15.11 -0.92 -9.02
CA SER A 270 -13.76 -1.44 -8.93
C SER A 270 -13.02 -0.80 -7.75
N TRP A 271 -12.11 -1.54 -7.13
CA TRP A 271 -11.38 -1.05 -5.97
C TRP A 271 -10.01 -1.73 -5.89
N GLY A 272 -9.00 -1.01 -5.37
CA GLY A 272 -7.64 -1.53 -5.41
C GLY A 272 -6.66 -0.89 -4.44
N VAL A 273 -5.69 -1.71 -4.01
CA VAL A 273 -4.48 -1.31 -3.30
C VAL A 273 -3.28 -2.07 -3.87
N SER A 274 -2.10 -1.50 -3.73
CA SER A 274 -0.88 -2.05 -4.31
C SER A 274 0.26 -2.10 -3.29
N THR A 275 1.41 -2.62 -3.72
CA THR A 275 2.67 -2.56 -2.97
C THR A 275 3.10 -1.12 -2.60
N ARG A 276 2.39 -0.07 -3.08
CA ARG A 276 2.53 1.30 -2.56
C ARG A 276 2.30 1.37 -1.05
N LEU A 277 1.47 0.50 -0.47
CA LEU A 277 1.28 0.39 0.98
C LEU A 277 2.59 0.08 1.72
N MET A 278 3.52 -0.66 1.12
CA MET A 278 4.86 -0.88 1.67
C MET A 278 5.64 0.44 1.80
N GLY A 279 5.56 1.30 0.79
CA GLY A 279 6.15 2.63 0.84
C GLY A 279 5.52 3.52 1.92
N ALA A 280 4.19 3.50 2.03
CA ALA A 280 3.46 4.21 3.08
C ALA A 280 3.91 3.75 4.49
N LEU A 281 4.02 2.45 4.71
CA LEU A 281 4.48 1.87 5.97
C LEU A 281 5.88 2.39 6.37
N VAL A 282 6.82 2.35 5.43
CA VAL A 282 8.20 2.85 5.64
C VAL A 282 8.18 4.34 5.96
N MET A 283 7.49 5.15 5.17
CA MET A 283 7.49 6.60 5.32
C MET A 283 6.71 7.12 6.54
N THR A 284 5.80 6.31 7.09
CA THR A 284 5.04 6.71 8.29
C THR A 284 5.80 6.42 9.59
N HIS A 285 6.47 5.27 9.69
CA HIS A 285 6.96 4.80 10.98
C HIS A 285 8.47 4.80 11.13
N SER A 286 9.22 4.63 10.04
CA SER A 286 10.66 4.42 10.07
C SER A 286 11.43 5.67 10.47
N ASP A 287 12.64 5.48 10.96
CA ASP A 287 13.52 6.54 11.47
C ASP A 287 14.94 6.44 10.86
N ASP A 288 15.88 7.22 11.39
CA ASP A 288 17.25 7.27 10.90
C ASP A 288 18.11 6.08 11.37
N ASN A 289 17.55 5.18 12.18
CA ASN A 289 18.18 3.91 12.58
C ASN A 289 17.69 2.72 11.74
N GLY A 290 16.58 2.87 10.99
CA GLY A 290 16.04 1.80 10.17
C GLY A 290 14.52 1.76 10.12
N LEU A 291 13.98 0.60 9.71
CA LEU A 291 12.55 0.35 9.72
C LEU A 291 11.99 0.34 11.14
N VAL A 292 10.74 0.72 11.28
CA VAL A 292 9.91 0.50 12.47
C VAL A 292 8.62 -0.17 12.00
N LEU A 293 8.46 -1.44 12.29
CA LEU A 293 7.34 -2.23 11.79
C LEU A 293 6.25 -2.40 12.85
N PRO A 294 4.98 -2.19 12.48
CA PRO A 294 3.86 -2.61 13.31
C PRO A 294 3.93 -4.12 13.56
N PRO A 295 3.77 -4.58 14.80
CA PRO A 295 3.86 -6.01 15.12
C PRO A 295 2.94 -6.91 14.28
N LYS A 296 1.76 -6.44 13.90
CA LYS A 296 0.82 -7.22 13.09
C LYS A 296 1.39 -7.57 11.72
N LEU A 297 2.23 -6.71 11.13
CA LEU A 297 2.81 -6.91 9.79
C LEU A 297 4.28 -7.35 9.80
N ALA A 298 4.97 -7.33 10.94
CA ALA A 298 6.37 -7.74 11.02
C ALA A 298 6.54 -9.24 10.72
N PRO A 299 7.42 -9.66 9.79
CA PRO A 299 7.69 -11.08 9.53
C PRO A 299 8.20 -11.81 10.78
N ASN A 300 9.02 -11.13 11.57
CA ASN A 300 9.43 -11.56 12.90
C ASN A 300 9.02 -10.46 13.90
N GLN A 301 8.22 -10.81 14.89
CA GLN A 301 7.81 -9.90 15.97
C GLN A 301 8.86 -9.81 17.06
N VAL A 302 9.54 -10.93 17.27
CA VAL A 302 10.60 -11.06 18.29
C VAL A 302 11.81 -11.72 17.67
N VAL A 303 13.00 -11.21 17.99
CA VAL A 303 14.26 -11.87 17.72
C VAL A 303 14.98 -12.14 19.02
N ILE A 304 15.47 -13.37 19.21
CA ILE A 304 16.31 -13.76 20.33
C ILE A 304 17.75 -13.86 19.84
N ILE A 305 18.67 -13.16 20.52
CA ILE A 305 20.08 -13.09 20.14
C ILE A 305 20.93 -13.62 21.29
N PRO A 306 21.68 -14.72 21.04
CA PRO A 306 22.57 -15.29 22.04
C PRO A 306 23.84 -14.43 22.18
N ILE A 307 24.31 -14.26 23.43
CA ILE A 307 25.58 -13.61 23.77
C ILE A 307 26.45 -14.67 24.44
N TYR A 308 27.58 -15.00 23.84
CA TYR A 308 28.48 -16.05 24.30
C TYR A 308 29.92 -15.78 23.89
N ARG A 309 30.89 -16.46 24.55
CA ARG A 309 32.33 -16.38 24.30
C ARG A 309 32.98 -17.73 24.03
N SER A 310 32.32 -18.84 24.40
CA SER A 310 32.77 -20.20 24.13
C SER A 310 31.62 -21.06 23.61
N ASP A 311 31.94 -22.25 23.09
CA ASP A 311 30.96 -23.20 22.59
C ASP A 311 30.08 -23.73 23.74
N GLU A 312 30.66 -23.93 24.94
CA GLU A 312 29.90 -24.37 26.12
C GLU A 312 28.90 -23.30 26.55
N GLU A 313 29.29 -22.00 26.53
CA GLU A 313 28.35 -20.91 26.78
C GLU A 313 27.27 -20.84 25.72
N PHE A 314 27.61 -21.09 24.43
CA PHE A 314 26.65 -21.10 23.34
C PHE A 314 25.60 -22.20 23.53
N ASP A 315 26.03 -23.41 23.93
CA ASP A 315 25.09 -24.51 24.15
C ASP A 315 24.12 -24.21 25.28
N ALA A 316 24.60 -23.70 26.42
CA ALA A 316 23.78 -23.33 27.55
C ALA A 316 22.80 -22.17 27.23
N VAL A 317 23.25 -21.16 26.48
CA VAL A 317 22.44 -20.01 26.06
C VAL A 317 21.39 -20.47 25.03
N SER A 318 21.78 -21.36 24.12
CA SER A 318 20.88 -21.88 23.08
C SER A 318 19.73 -22.71 23.66
N GLU A 319 19.97 -23.52 24.68
CA GLU A 319 18.92 -24.28 25.37
C GLU A 319 17.84 -23.34 25.94
N VAL A 320 18.25 -22.30 26.66
CA VAL A 320 17.32 -21.30 27.25
C VAL A 320 16.63 -20.47 26.15
N ALA A 321 17.34 -20.09 25.11
CA ALA A 321 16.78 -19.33 24.01
C ALA A 321 15.72 -20.12 23.22
N LEU A 322 15.93 -21.43 23.02
CA LEU A 322 14.99 -22.32 22.34
C LEU A 322 13.74 -22.59 23.20
N GLU A 323 13.89 -22.72 24.51
CA GLU A 323 12.77 -22.79 25.46
C GLU A 323 11.91 -21.54 25.36
N LEU A 324 12.54 -20.35 25.48
CA LEU A 324 11.88 -19.05 25.38
C LEU A 324 11.19 -18.87 24.02
N GLN A 325 11.85 -19.28 22.93
CA GLN A 325 11.24 -19.23 21.58
C GLN A 325 9.98 -20.09 21.51
N LYS A 326 10.00 -21.29 22.09
CA LYS A 326 8.85 -22.20 22.12
C LYS A 326 7.68 -21.59 22.91
N GLU A 327 7.96 -20.99 24.07
CA GLU A 327 6.93 -20.37 24.90
C GLU A 327 6.29 -19.16 24.22
N LEU A 328 7.10 -18.27 23.63
CA LEU A 328 6.61 -17.12 22.89
C LEU A 328 5.80 -17.54 21.64
N ARG A 329 6.22 -18.59 20.93
CA ARG A 329 5.45 -19.16 19.81
C ARG A 329 4.12 -19.77 20.27
N ALA A 330 4.07 -20.34 21.45
CA ALA A 330 2.82 -20.84 22.04
C ALA A 330 1.81 -19.71 22.35
N LYS A 331 2.29 -18.46 22.53
CA LYS A 331 1.46 -17.24 22.58
C LYS A 331 1.06 -16.71 21.20
N GLY A 332 1.38 -17.40 20.10
CA GLY A 332 1.08 -17.00 18.72
C GLY A 332 2.09 -16.03 18.11
N LEU A 333 3.22 -15.76 18.74
CA LEU A 333 4.20 -14.81 18.24
C LEU A 333 5.12 -15.42 17.17
N ARG A 334 5.52 -14.60 16.20
CA ARG A 334 6.52 -14.95 15.17
C ARG A 334 7.92 -14.64 15.73
N VAL A 335 8.63 -15.69 16.15
CA VAL A 335 9.88 -15.56 16.87
C VAL A 335 11.03 -16.19 16.08
N LYS A 336 12.10 -15.43 15.87
CA LYS A 336 13.36 -15.90 15.32
C LYS A 336 14.40 -16.02 16.42
N PHE A 337 15.07 -17.18 16.51
CA PHE A 337 16.32 -17.35 17.24
C PHE A 337 17.47 -17.22 16.24
N ASP A 338 18.34 -16.22 16.43
CA ASP A 338 19.48 -16.00 15.56
C ASP A 338 20.74 -16.69 16.12
N ASN A 339 20.88 -17.94 15.80
CA ASN A 339 22.01 -18.78 16.19
C ASN A 339 23.21 -18.75 15.23
N ARG A 340 23.25 -17.82 14.27
CA ARG A 340 24.42 -17.70 13.35
C ARG A 340 25.68 -17.38 14.16
N ASP A 341 26.74 -18.14 13.92
CA ASP A 341 28.07 -17.97 14.50
C ASP A 341 28.96 -16.99 13.72
N THR A 342 28.61 -16.75 12.46
CA THR A 342 29.36 -15.87 11.55
C THR A 342 29.30 -14.39 11.89
N GLN A 343 28.37 -13.98 12.78
CA GLN A 343 28.13 -12.59 13.11
C GLN A 343 28.12 -12.36 14.63
N LYS A 344 28.83 -11.30 15.07
CA LYS A 344 28.88 -10.90 16.47
C LYS A 344 27.54 -10.33 16.96
N PRO A 345 27.17 -10.43 18.26
CA PRO A 345 25.92 -9.92 18.79
C PRO A 345 25.62 -8.45 18.43
N GLY A 346 26.61 -7.56 18.53
CA GLY A 346 26.46 -6.14 18.18
C GLY A 346 26.08 -5.91 16.70
N TRP A 347 26.58 -6.76 15.80
CA TRP A 347 26.19 -6.71 14.38
C TRP A 347 24.73 -7.16 14.21
N LYS A 348 24.33 -8.25 14.89
CA LYS A 348 22.94 -8.74 14.87
C LYS A 348 21.96 -7.71 15.43
N PHE A 349 22.35 -7.00 16.51
CA PHE A 349 21.53 -5.92 17.07
C PHE A 349 21.24 -4.84 16.03
N ASN A 350 22.27 -4.38 15.32
CA ASN A 350 22.13 -3.37 14.27
C ASN A 350 21.29 -3.89 13.07
N GLU A 351 21.49 -5.16 12.67
CA GLU A 351 20.71 -5.76 11.59
C GLU A 351 19.21 -5.77 11.91
N TYR A 352 18.83 -6.22 13.10
CA TYR A 352 17.41 -6.31 13.47
C TYR A 352 16.80 -4.96 13.83
N GLU A 353 17.59 -4.00 14.28
CA GLU A 353 17.18 -2.61 14.42
C GLU A 353 16.90 -2.00 13.03
N LEU A 354 17.80 -2.18 12.06
CA LEU A 354 17.63 -1.74 10.69
C LEU A 354 16.40 -2.40 10.02
N LYS A 355 16.16 -3.69 10.26
CA LYS A 355 15.00 -4.44 9.77
C LYS A 355 13.70 -4.15 10.52
N GLY A 356 13.74 -3.35 11.57
CA GLY A 356 12.55 -2.90 12.30
C GLY A 356 11.83 -4.00 13.07
N VAL A 357 12.54 -5.04 13.54
CA VAL A 357 11.93 -6.09 14.35
C VAL A 357 11.41 -5.49 15.65
N PRO A 358 10.10 -5.62 15.98
CA PRO A 358 9.47 -4.90 17.10
C PRO A 358 10.14 -5.11 18.46
N VAL A 359 10.54 -6.34 18.76
CA VAL A 359 11.18 -6.67 20.04
C VAL A 359 12.43 -7.52 19.82
N ARG A 360 13.52 -7.14 20.49
CA ARG A 360 14.76 -7.91 20.56
C ARG A 360 14.99 -8.37 22.00
N ILE A 361 15.30 -9.65 22.17
CA ILE A 361 15.69 -10.23 23.46
C ILE A 361 17.15 -10.68 23.36
N ALA A 362 17.98 -10.25 24.29
CA ALA A 362 19.35 -10.72 24.42
C ALA A 362 19.43 -11.73 25.58
N VAL A 363 20.15 -12.83 25.36
CA VAL A 363 20.34 -13.89 26.33
C VAL A 363 21.82 -14.23 26.43
N GLY A 364 22.40 -14.07 27.61
CA GLY A 364 23.79 -14.41 27.89
C GLY A 364 23.97 -15.17 29.21
N PRO A 365 25.18 -15.66 29.52
CA PRO A 365 25.45 -16.41 30.76
C PRO A 365 25.08 -15.67 32.04
N LYS A 366 25.26 -14.34 32.06
CA LYS A 366 24.86 -13.50 33.20
C LYS A 366 23.36 -13.44 33.38
N ASP A 367 22.62 -13.35 32.28
CA ASP A 367 21.17 -13.31 32.29
C ASP A 367 20.60 -14.63 32.80
N ILE A 368 21.17 -15.75 32.35
CA ILE A 368 20.80 -17.10 32.83
C ILE A 368 21.05 -17.22 34.35
N ALA A 369 22.24 -16.81 34.81
CA ALA A 369 22.61 -16.87 36.24
C ALA A 369 21.68 -16.01 37.11
N ASN A 370 21.20 -14.88 36.62
CA ASN A 370 20.32 -13.96 37.34
C ASN A 370 18.83 -14.29 37.12
N GLY A 371 18.48 -15.20 36.22
CA GLY A 371 17.10 -15.48 35.86
C GLY A 371 16.39 -14.30 35.17
N THR A 372 17.12 -13.54 34.37
CA THR A 372 16.62 -12.32 33.69
C THR A 372 16.94 -12.32 32.21
N PHE A 373 16.29 -11.41 31.44
CA PHE A 373 16.57 -11.16 30.02
C PHE A 373 16.53 -9.65 29.71
N GLU A 374 17.47 -9.17 28.88
CA GLU A 374 17.38 -7.81 28.32
C GLU A 374 16.38 -7.81 27.15
N VAL A 375 15.34 -7.02 27.26
CA VAL A 375 14.31 -6.81 26.23
C VAL A 375 14.42 -5.37 25.71
N ALA A 376 14.51 -5.21 24.41
CA ALA A 376 14.57 -3.91 23.76
C ALA A 376 13.41 -3.73 22.78
N ARG A 377 12.72 -2.58 22.85
CA ARG A 377 11.64 -2.18 21.94
C ARG A 377 12.20 -1.35 20.80
N ARG A 378 11.76 -1.64 19.57
CA ARG A 378 12.21 -0.88 18.39
C ARG A 378 11.55 0.50 18.27
N ASP A 379 10.28 0.63 18.64
CA ASP A 379 9.50 1.86 18.48
C ASP A 379 9.94 3.01 19.38
N THR A 380 10.53 2.71 20.54
CA THR A 380 10.98 3.71 21.54
C THR A 380 12.47 3.64 21.83
N LEU A 381 13.16 2.62 21.32
CA LEU A 381 14.57 2.28 21.61
C LEU A 381 14.85 2.03 23.12
N LYS A 382 13.79 1.89 23.92
CA LYS A 382 13.91 1.58 25.34
C LYS A 382 14.33 0.13 25.55
N LYS A 383 15.14 -0.06 26.59
CA LYS A 383 15.58 -1.37 27.08
C LYS A 383 15.14 -1.55 28.52
N GLU A 384 14.75 -2.75 28.85
CA GLU A 384 14.42 -3.17 30.21
C GLU A 384 14.94 -4.58 30.48
N VAL A 385 15.14 -4.89 31.76
CA VAL A 385 15.52 -6.23 32.21
C VAL A 385 14.30 -6.86 32.84
N LEU A 386 13.83 -7.98 32.29
CA LEU A 386 12.65 -8.70 32.76
C LEU A 386 13.07 -10.02 33.43
N LEU A 387 12.30 -10.46 34.42
CA LEU A 387 12.47 -11.77 35.03
C LEU A 387 12.06 -12.90 34.08
N LYS A 388 12.69 -14.06 34.12
CA LYS A 388 12.41 -15.22 33.27
C LYS A 388 10.93 -15.63 33.32
N ASN A 389 10.31 -15.58 34.50
CA ASN A 389 8.90 -15.95 34.68
C ASN A 389 7.90 -14.89 34.19
N GLU A 390 8.33 -13.69 33.83
CA GLU A 390 7.45 -12.58 33.38
C GLU A 390 7.63 -12.26 31.90
N VAL A 391 8.80 -12.60 31.31
CA VAL A 391 9.19 -12.15 29.99
C VAL A 391 8.20 -12.54 28.89
N VAL A 392 7.63 -13.74 28.97
CA VAL A 392 6.71 -14.26 27.91
C VAL A 392 5.44 -13.43 27.86
N ASP A 393 4.79 -13.20 29.01
CA ASP A 393 3.54 -12.45 29.08
C ASP A 393 3.78 -10.95 28.81
N LYS A 394 4.88 -10.40 29.31
CA LYS A 394 5.28 -9.01 29.03
C LYS A 394 5.52 -8.79 27.55
N VAL A 395 6.31 -9.64 26.90
CA VAL A 395 6.62 -9.52 25.47
C VAL A 395 5.36 -9.71 24.62
N ALA A 396 4.45 -10.62 25.00
CA ALA A 396 3.17 -10.76 24.33
C ALA A 396 2.34 -9.46 24.41
N GLY A 397 2.26 -8.85 25.58
CA GLY A 397 1.57 -7.56 25.79
C GLY A 397 2.21 -6.39 25.04
N LEU A 398 3.55 -6.41 24.86
CA LEU A 398 4.25 -5.38 24.08
C LEU A 398 3.78 -5.29 22.63
N MET A 399 3.23 -6.37 22.04
CA MET A 399 2.76 -6.34 20.64
C MET A 399 1.64 -5.32 20.47
N ASP A 400 0.64 -5.34 21.36
CA ASP A 400 -0.48 -4.38 21.28
C ASP A 400 -0.01 -2.97 21.71
N GLU A 401 0.86 -2.86 22.70
CA GLU A 401 1.40 -1.56 23.12
C GLU A 401 2.17 -0.88 21.97
N ILE A 402 3.03 -1.62 21.25
CA ILE A 402 3.81 -1.09 20.12
C ILE A 402 2.86 -0.70 18.99
N GLN A 403 1.89 -1.56 18.65
CA GLN A 403 0.88 -1.28 17.61
C GLN A 403 0.14 0.04 17.89
N ASN A 404 -0.36 0.20 19.11
CA ASN A 404 -1.09 1.39 19.55
C ASN A 404 -0.20 2.63 19.62
N ASN A 405 1.05 2.50 20.07
CA ASN A 405 2.00 3.60 20.12
C ASN A 405 2.32 4.13 18.73
N LEU A 406 2.52 3.24 17.75
CA LEU A 406 2.78 3.62 16.36
C LEU A 406 1.59 4.38 15.75
N PHE A 407 0.37 3.88 15.95
CA PHE A 407 -0.84 4.55 15.49
C PHE A 407 -1.01 5.93 16.13
N SER A 408 -0.90 6.01 17.46
CA SER A 408 -1.09 7.26 18.21
C SER A 408 -0.06 8.33 17.80
N ARG A 409 1.21 7.93 17.60
CA ARG A 409 2.26 8.84 17.13
C ARG A 409 1.96 9.38 15.73
N ALA A 410 1.55 8.51 14.82
CA ALA A 410 1.20 8.92 13.46
C ALA A 410 -0.07 9.79 13.42
N ALA A 411 -1.07 9.50 14.26
CA ALA A 411 -2.30 10.29 14.38
C ALA A 411 -2.02 11.69 14.94
N SER A 412 -1.19 11.79 15.99
CA SER A 412 -0.76 13.08 16.53
C SER A 412 -0.02 13.91 15.47
N TYR A 413 0.92 13.30 14.74
CA TYR A 413 1.63 13.95 13.66
C TYR A 413 0.68 14.48 12.58
N ARG A 414 -0.27 13.65 12.10
CA ARG A 414 -1.27 14.08 11.13
C ARG A 414 -2.06 15.28 11.62
N THR A 415 -2.52 15.26 12.88
CA THR A 415 -3.29 16.35 13.49
C THR A 415 -2.47 17.63 13.55
N GLU A 416 -1.23 17.56 14.05
CA GLU A 416 -0.31 18.70 14.13
C GLU A 416 0.04 19.27 12.75
N GLN A 417 0.13 18.41 11.72
CA GLN A 417 0.44 18.80 10.34
C GLN A 417 -0.79 19.10 9.50
N THR A 418 -1.98 19.16 10.09
CA THR A 418 -3.20 19.64 9.41
C THR A 418 -3.43 21.11 9.79
N THR A 419 -3.59 21.99 8.81
CA THR A 419 -3.79 23.42 9.02
C THR A 419 -5.04 23.89 8.29
N GLU A 420 -5.92 24.61 8.99
CA GLU A 420 -7.04 25.30 8.35
C GLU A 420 -6.62 26.68 7.89
N VAL A 421 -7.00 27.04 6.67
CA VAL A 421 -6.75 28.37 6.10
C VAL A 421 -8.00 28.89 5.39
N SER A 422 -8.11 30.21 5.31
CA SER A 422 -9.20 30.89 4.59
C SER A 422 -8.68 31.89 3.54
N ASP A 423 -7.38 32.14 3.52
CA ASP A 423 -6.70 33.06 2.60
C ASP A 423 -5.67 32.34 1.73
N TYR A 424 -5.60 32.71 0.44
CA TYR A 424 -4.73 32.05 -0.53
C TYR A 424 -3.24 32.34 -0.32
N ASN A 425 -2.88 33.49 0.25
CA ASN A 425 -1.48 33.78 0.55
C ASN A 425 -1.02 33.00 1.78
N GLU A 426 -1.89 32.86 2.78
CA GLU A 426 -1.65 31.96 3.92
C GLU A 426 -1.51 30.52 3.46
N PHE A 427 -2.38 30.04 2.57
CA PHE A 427 -2.28 28.71 1.95
C PHE A 427 -0.90 28.47 1.33
N LYS A 428 -0.42 29.41 0.49
CA LYS A 428 0.91 29.31 -0.13
C LYS A 428 2.03 29.29 0.90
N LYS A 429 1.94 30.14 1.92
CA LYS A 429 2.92 30.20 3.01
C LYS A 429 2.99 28.89 3.77
N VAL A 430 1.86 28.29 4.13
CA VAL A 430 1.82 26.99 4.82
C VAL A 430 2.44 25.89 3.96
N LEU A 431 2.15 25.86 2.65
CA LEU A 431 2.73 24.89 1.72
C LEU A 431 4.25 24.99 1.58
N GLU A 432 4.82 26.18 1.73
CA GLU A 432 6.26 26.44 1.61
C GLU A 432 7.01 26.15 2.91
N THR A 433 6.39 26.41 4.06
CA THR A 433 7.06 26.34 5.37
C THR A 433 6.81 25.05 6.11
N LYS A 434 5.55 24.65 6.24
CA LYS A 434 5.11 23.50 7.05
C LYS A 434 4.77 22.28 6.20
N GLY A 435 4.14 22.51 5.03
CA GLY A 435 3.52 21.42 4.26
C GLY A 435 2.33 20.82 5.00
N GLY A 436 2.14 19.51 4.88
CA GLY A 436 1.04 18.79 5.53
C GLY A 436 -0.27 18.90 4.78
N PHE A 437 -1.35 18.52 5.46
CA PHE A 437 -2.70 18.72 4.96
C PHE A 437 -3.16 20.17 5.20
N ILE A 438 -3.81 20.75 4.23
CA ILE A 438 -4.42 22.06 4.35
C ILE A 438 -5.91 21.96 4.06
N SER A 439 -6.72 22.28 5.06
CA SER A 439 -8.18 22.36 4.96
C SER A 439 -8.59 23.76 4.52
N ALA A 440 -9.21 23.89 3.36
CA ALA A 440 -9.59 25.18 2.81
C ALA A 440 -10.86 25.11 1.96
N HIS A 441 -11.56 26.23 1.84
CA HIS A 441 -12.73 26.36 0.98
C HIS A 441 -12.36 26.49 -0.50
N TRP A 442 -13.12 25.82 -1.34
CA TRP A 442 -12.99 25.78 -2.80
C TRP A 442 -14.38 25.94 -3.45
N ASP A 443 -14.44 26.64 -4.58
CA ASP A 443 -15.69 27.00 -5.26
C ASP A 443 -16.33 25.90 -6.11
N GLY A 444 -15.79 24.69 -6.08
CA GLY A 444 -16.28 23.55 -6.85
C GLY A 444 -15.85 23.54 -8.33
N SER A 445 -15.08 24.52 -8.80
CA SER A 445 -14.70 24.62 -10.21
C SER A 445 -13.37 23.95 -10.52
N SER A 446 -13.28 23.24 -11.65
CA SER A 446 -12.04 22.64 -12.16
C SER A 446 -11.01 23.71 -12.54
N GLU A 447 -11.44 24.90 -12.94
CA GLU A 447 -10.56 26.03 -13.28
C GLU A 447 -9.77 26.49 -12.05
N THR A 448 -10.44 26.64 -10.91
CA THR A 448 -9.78 27.04 -9.65
C THR A 448 -8.83 25.94 -9.17
N GLU A 449 -9.23 24.68 -9.28
CA GLU A 449 -8.39 23.52 -8.94
C GLU A 449 -7.11 23.48 -9.79
N GLU A 450 -7.24 23.60 -11.10
CA GLU A 450 -6.10 23.61 -12.03
C GLU A 450 -5.16 24.81 -11.77
N ARG A 451 -5.72 25.98 -11.48
CA ARG A 451 -4.95 27.16 -11.10
C ARG A 451 -4.10 26.90 -9.85
N ILE A 452 -4.70 26.37 -8.79
CA ILE A 452 -3.97 26.05 -7.55
C ILE A 452 -2.86 25.04 -7.84
N LYS A 453 -3.16 23.97 -8.57
CA LYS A 453 -2.19 22.93 -8.96
C LYS A 453 -1.02 23.50 -9.75
N LYS A 454 -1.28 24.38 -10.71
CA LYS A 454 -0.26 25.03 -11.54
C LYS A 454 0.64 25.94 -10.72
N GLU A 455 0.06 26.79 -9.85
CA GLU A 455 0.79 27.78 -9.07
C GLU A 455 1.58 27.16 -7.91
N THR A 456 1.08 26.07 -7.29
CA THR A 456 1.60 25.59 -6.00
C THR A 456 2.08 24.14 -5.99
N LYS A 457 1.71 23.36 -7.01
CA LYS A 457 1.91 21.90 -7.07
C LYS A 457 1.09 21.12 -6.02
N ALA A 458 0.25 21.77 -5.24
CA ALA A 458 -0.73 21.11 -4.38
C ALA A 458 -1.97 20.73 -5.19
N THR A 459 -2.58 19.62 -4.84
CA THR A 459 -3.85 19.15 -5.42
C THR A 459 -4.90 18.98 -4.32
N ILE A 460 -6.16 19.02 -4.69
CA ILE A 460 -7.23 18.57 -3.80
C ILE A 460 -7.07 17.06 -3.62
N ARG A 461 -6.80 16.62 -2.38
CA ARG A 461 -6.63 15.20 -2.08
C ARG A 461 -7.95 14.48 -2.02
N CYS A 462 -8.88 15.09 -1.32
CA CYS A 462 -10.27 14.62 -1.24
C CYS A 462 -11.19 15.70 -0.66
N ILE A 463 -12.49 15.47 -0.81
CA ILE A 463 -13.57 16.06 -0.02
C ILE A 463 -13.80 15.07 1.13
N PRO A 464 -13.43 15.39 2.38
CA PRO A 464 -13.54 14.45 3.50
C PRO A 464 -15.01 14.09 3.80
N LEU A 465 -15.28 12.80 4.09
CA LEU A 465 -16.65 12.33 4.35
C LEU A 465 -17.05 12.45 5.82
N ASN A 466 -16.13 12.22 6.74
CA ASN A 466 -16.42 12.12 8.18
C ASN A 466 -16.12 13.42 8.93
N VAL A 467 -16.44 14.56 8.29
CA VAL A 467 -16.31 15.89 8.89
C VAL A 467 -17.61 16.66 8.77
N GLU A 468 -17.85 17.57 9.70
CA GLU A 468 -19.00 18.48 9.63
C GLU A 468 -18.83 19.41 8.43
N LYS A 469 -19.89 19.54 7.62
CA LYS A 469 -19.87 20.44 6.46
C LYS A 469 -20.02 21.87 6.92
N GLU A 470 -19.09 22.70 6.51
CA GLU A 470 -19.07 24.13 6.80
C GLU A 470 -19.14 24.91 5.49
N GLU A 471 -20.16 25.73 5.35
CA GLU A 471 -20.26 26.68 4.22
C GLU A 471 -19.31 27.85 4.41
N GLY A 472 -18.71 28.32 3.32
CA GLY A 472 -17.75 29.42 3.38
C GLY A 472 -17.50 30.06 2.03
N SER A 473 -16.37 30.72 1.91
CA SER A 473 -15.94 31.37 0.67
C SER A 473 -14.63 30.78 0.17
N CYS A 474 -14.57 30.48 -1.12
CA CYS A 474 -13.37 29.99 -1.77
C CYS A 474 -12.17 30.91 -1.50
N MET A 475 -11.09 30.34 -1.02
CA MET A 475 -9.87 31.09 -0.67
C MET A 475 -9.21 31.82 -1.87
N VAL A 476 -9.52 31.41 -3.12
CA VAL A 476 -8.94 31.99 -4.35
C VAL A 476 -9.88 32.98 -5.00
N THR A 477 -11.17 32.67 -5.11
CA THR A 477 -12.14 33.43 -5.91
C THR A 477 -13.11 34.26 -5.07
N GLY A 478 -13.23 33.96 -3.77
CA GLY A 478 -14.24 34.55 -2.90
C GLY A 478 -15.68 34.08 -3.17
N LYS A 479 -15.89 33.18 -4.14
CA LYS A 479 -17.21 32.61 -4.44
C LYS A 479 -17.67 31.67 -3.33
N PRO A 480 -18.99 31.43 -3.19
CA PRO A 480 -19.51 30.49 -2.21
C PRO A 480 -18.89 29.08 -2.35
N SER A 481 -18.63 28.46 -1.23
CA SER A 481 -18.15 27.08 -1.09
C SER A 481 -19.06 26.33 -0.14
N LYS A 482 -19.43 25.10 -0.51
CA LYS A 482 -20.34 24.24 0.29
C LYS A 482 -19.65 23.57 1.48
N GLU A 483 -18.34 23.35 1.37
CA GLU A 483 -17.56 22.62 2.37
C GLU A 483 -16.05 22.84 2.16
N ARG A 484 -15.28 22.54 3.18
CA ARG A 484 -13.82 22.54 3.08
C ARG A 484 -13.35 21.26 2.38
N VAL A 485 -12.29 21.40 1.60
CA VAL A 485 -11.60 20.28 0.98
C VAL A 485 -10.16 20.19 1.46
N LEU A 486 -9.55 19.04 1.30
CA LEU A 486 -8.19 18.77 1.78
C LEU A 486 -7.19 18.91 0.65
N PHE A 487 -6.24 19.83 0.82
CA PHE A 487 -5.12 20.04 -0.10
C PHE A 487 -3.82 19.48 0.47
N ALA A 488 -2.94 19.02 -0.40
CA ALA A 488 -1.53 18.75 -0.09
C ALA A 488 -0.69 18.60 -1.36
N LYS A 489 0.64 18.74 -1.23
CA LYS A 489 1.55 18.14 -2.19
C LYS A 489 1.52 16.62 -2.00
N ALA A 490 1.69 15.83 -3.07
CA ALA A 490 1.54 14.39 -3.03
C ALA A 490 2.67 13.64 -3.73
N TYR A 491 2.77 12.34 -3.42
CA TYR A 491 3.65 11.37 -4.09
C TYR A 491 3.07 10.90 -5.41
#